data_f770e67202f68f5ccd15912aec467c20
#
_entry.id   f770e67202f68f5ccd15912aec467c20
#
_cell.length_a   1.000
_cell.length_b   1.000
_cell.length_c   1.000
_cell.angle_alpha   90.00
_cell.angle_beta   90.00
_cell.angle_gamma   90.00
#
_symmetry.space_group_name_H-M   'P 1'
#
loop_
_entity.id
_entity.type
_entity.pdbx_description
1 polymer ?
#
loop_
_entity_poly.entity_id
_entity_poly.type
_entity_poly.pdbx_seq_one_letter_code
_entity_poly.pdbx_strand_id
1 'polypeptide(L)'
;PRRFKDAVLTPYRAPNGDYMFNLKTEGLPEQTFKVDGVVGGGHMIAGGTQTYFSYFPDGTMRMLPFDFIRDEQVWFGETSGDGWVPITPDRIIDKESEWLPSRVLGTHFEKSNCQGCHGSQIQLEYALDKKIFSSKFTTLAVNCESCHGPGKEHLQIVSEPDWKGKASLGFNSMVTLDKDESLATCFRCHALKNSLEPGFLPGKDMEEYYSTQLTMFGSSDENPYHPDGRIQEFGYQINHLGSDCYINGSMTCVSCPEPHGQTYVDVNGLALTDPFDDGQCTSCHGSKTMDISQHTFHVIGSEGSKCVNCHMPYLQQQAIGEHLRFARSDHTIPIPRPAFDTSIG
;
A
#
# COMPACT_ATOMS: atom_id res chain seq x y z
N PRO A 1 -14.03 -21.10 14.13
CA PRO A 1 -15.17 -20.36 13.60
C PRO A 1 -15.29 -18.98 14.23
N ARG A 2 -15.65 -18.00 13.41
CA ARG A 2 -15.93 -16.64 13.85
C ARG A 2 -17.38 -16.34 13.50
N ARG A 3 -18.11 -15.79 14.43
CA ARG A 3 -19.52 -15.47 14.23
C ARG A 3 -19.69 -13.98 13.91
N PHE A 4 -20.49 -13.71 12.89
CA PHE A 4 -20.90 -12.39 12.49
C PHE A 4 -22.42 -12.39 12.46
N LYS A 5 -23.10 -11.63 13.27
CA LYS A 5 -24.55 -11.56 13.35
C LYS A 5 -25.23 -12.92 13.03
N ASP A 6 -25.70 -13.11 11.80
CA ASP A 6 -26.37 -14.29 11.27
C ASP A 6 -25.45 -15.28 10.53
N ALA A 7 -24.16 -14.96 10.41
CA ALA A 7 -23.20 -15.76 9.69
C ALA A 7 -22.09 -16.34 10.57
N VAL A 8 -21.56 -17.48 10.17
CA VAL A 8 -20.38 -18.10 10.76
C VAL A 8 -19.31 -18.32 9.70
N LEU A 9 -18.16 -17.68 9.89
CA LEU A 9 -16.99 -17.87 9.06
C LEU A 9 -16.03 -18.89 9.69
N THR A 10 -15.64 -19.88 8.93
CA THR A 10 -14.69 -20.91 9.38
C THR A 10 -13.52 -21.00 8.40
N PRO A 11 -12.34 -20.43 8.74
CA PRO A 11 -11.13 -20.71 7.98
C PRO A 11 -10.67 -22.14 8.25
N TYR A 12 -10.23 -22.84 7.20
CA TYR A 12 -9.69 -24.19 7.32
C TYR A 12 -8.69 -24.49 6.19
N ARG A 13 -7.94 -25.58 6.35
CA ARG A 13 -7.07 -26.12 5.30
C ARG A 13 -7.70 -27.39 4.75
N ALA A 14 -7.91 -27.41 3.46
CA ALA A 14 -8.44 -28.59 2.76
C ALA A 14 -7.40 -29.72 2.69
N PRO A 15 -7.82 -30.99 2.48
CA PRO A 15 -6.90 -32.12 2.38
C PRO A 15 -5.84 -31.99 1.29
N ASN A 16 -6.14 -31.29 0.20
CA ASN A 16 -5.22 -31.00 -0.90
C ASN A 16 -4.21 -29.87 -0.56
N GLY A 17 -4.32 -29.27 0.63
CA GLY A 17 -3.46 -28.20 1.11
C GLY A 17 -3.95 -26.79 0.87
N ASP A 18 -5.05 -26.59 0.13
CA ASP A 18 -5.62 -25.27 -0.11
C ASP A 18 -6.14 -24.64 1.17
N TYR A 19 -5.96 -23.32 1.27
CA TYR A 19 -6.61 -22.51 2.31
C TYR A 19 -8.01 -22.13 1.85
N MET A 20 -8.97 -22.33 2.73
CA MET A 20 -10.39 -22.20 2.44
C MET A 20 -11.11 -21.42 3.51
N PHE A 21 -12.17 -20.74 3.11
CA PHE A 21 -13.17 -20.21 4.02
C PHE A 21 -14.51 -20.88 3.77
N ASN A 22 -15.16 -21.30 4.83
CA ASN A 22 -16.53 -21.72 4.81
C ASN A 22 -17.39 -20.64 5.47
N LEU A 23 -18.41 -20.17 4.76
CA LEU A 23 -19.36 -19.17 5.22
C LEU A 23 -20.74 -19.82 5.31
N LYS A 24 -21.29 -19.80 6.50
CA LYS A 24 -22.61 -20.32 6.81
C LYS A 24 -23.49 -19.18 7.32
N THR A 25 -24.44 -18.74 6.51
CA THR A 25 -25.38 -17.68 6.82
C THR A 25 -26.75 -18.29 7.09
N GLU A 26 -27.47 -17.80 8.10
CA GLU A 26 -28.78 -18.31 8.44
C GLU A 26 -29.77 -18.08 7.28
N GLY A 27 -30.48 -19.12 6.88
CA GLY A 27 -31.45 -19.07 5.78
C GLY A 27 -30.85 -19.09 4.37
N LEU A 28 -29.53 -19.14 4.21
CA LEU A 28 -28.86 -19.17 2.91
C LEU A 28 -28.07 -20.47 2.71
N PRO A 29 -27.79 -20.85 1.46
CA PRO A 29 -26.90 -21.95 1.16
C PRO A 29 -25.49 -21.70 1.71
N GLU A 30 -24.88 -22.73 2.22
CA GLU A 30 -23.49 -22.69 2.66
C GLU A 30 -22.56 -22.39 1.48
N GLN A 31 -21.65 -21.45 1.67
CA GLN A 31 -20.71 -21.01 0.66
C GLN A 31 -19.28 -21.39 1.07
N THR A 32 -18.49 -21.74 0.10
CA THR A 32 -17.07 -22.07 0.32
C THR A 32 -16.21 -21.29 -0.67
N PHE A 33 -15.21 -20.61 -0.13
CA PHE A 33 -14.27 -19.82 -0.93
C PHE A 33 -12.87 -20.39 -0.77
N LYS A 34 -12.19 -20.58 -1.90
CA LYS A 34 -10.76 -20.85 -1.89
C LYS A 34 -10.01 -19.53 -1.74
N VAL A 35 -8.94 -19.53 -0.97
CA VAL A 35 -8.01 -18.41 -0.93
C VAL A 35 -7.04 -18.55 -2.11
N ASP A 36 -7.28 -17.77 -3.15
CA ASP A 36 -6.44 -17.76 -4.35
C ASP A 36 -5.34 -16.70 -4.29
N GLY A 37 -5.51 -15.69 -3.42
CA GLY A 37 -4.51 -14.66 -3.18
C GLY A 37 -4.71 -13.98 -1.84
N VAL A 38 -3.64 -13.38 -1.34
CA VAL A 38 -3.61 -12.56 -0.12
C VAL A 38 -2.88 -11.27 -0.41
N VAL A 39 -3.41 -10.16 0.07
CA VAL A 39 -2.76 -8.85 0.01
C VAL A 39 -2.58 -8.31 1.43
N GLY A 40 -1.45 -7.67 1.68
CA GLY A 40 -1.16 -7.09 2.99
C GLY A 40 -0.56 -8.07 4.00
N GLY A 41 -0.53 -7.68 5.27
CA GLY A 41 0.06 -8.44 6.36
C GLY A 41 1.60 -8.48 6.36
N GLY A 42 2.22 -7.51 5.69
CA GLY A 42 3.68 -7.38 5.59
C GLY A 42 4.32 -6.76 6.84
N HIS A 43 5.56 -6.31 6.69
CA HIS A 43 6.41 -5.76 7.76
C HIS A 43 6.13 -4.27 8.08
N MET A 44 4.94 -3.79 7.83
CA MET A 44 4.60 -2.39 8.11
C MET A 44 4.44 -2.17 9.61
N ILE A 45 4.75 -0.96 10.07
CA ILE A 45 4.38 -0.52 11.42
C ILE A 45 2.87 -0.76 11.59
N ALA A 46 2.48 -1.33 12.71
CA ALA A 46 1.13 -1.83 12.97
C ALA A 46 0.70 -3.07 12.14
N GLY A 47 1.66 -3.78 11.53
CA GLY A 47 1.45 -5.11 10.93
C GLY A 47 0.60 -5.17 9.66
N GLY A 48 -0.22 -4.16 9.41
CA GLY A 48 -1.18 -4.16 8.31
C GLY A 48 -2.22 -5.28 8.39
N THR A 49 -3.22 -5.17 7.55
CA THR A 49 -4.27 -6.19 7.41
C THR A 49 -3.93 -7.19 6.30
N GLN A 50 -4.36 -8.42 6.45
CA GLN A 50 -4.39 -9.43 5.39
C GLN A 50 -5.78 -9.46 4.80
N THR A 51 -5.90 -9.13 3.52
CA THR A 51 -7.12 -9.24 2.73
C THR A 51 -7.05 -10.45 1.83
N TYR A 52 -8.13 -11.18 1.71
CA TYR A 52 -8.19 -12.46 1.00
C TYR A 52 -8.98 -12.35 -0.29
N PHE A 53 -8.55 -13.07 -1.31
CA PHE A 53 -9.17 -13.11 -2.64
C PHE A 53 -9.56 -14.51 -3.03
N SER A 54 -10.64 -14.60 -3.80
CA SER A 54 -11.15 -15.84 -4.37
C SER A 54 -11.54 -15.64 -5.83
N TYR A 55 -11.30 -16.63 -6.69
CA TYR A 55 -11.85 -16.66 -8.03
C TYR A 55 -13.33 -17.06 -8.01
N PHE A 56 -14.11 -16.32 -8.79
CA PHE A 56 -15.54 -16.56 -8.95
C PHE A 56 -15.83 -17.19 -10.33
N PRO A 57 -17.03 -17.84 -10.49
CA PRO A 57 -17.37 -18.53 -11.72
C PRO A 57 -17.41 -17.65 -12.98
N ASP A 58 -17.58 -16.35 -12.82
CA ASP A 58 -17.54 -15.38 -13.91
C ASP A 58 -16.11 -15.01 -14.38
N GLY A 59 -15.10 -15.66 -13.80
CA GLY A 59 -13.68 -15.43 -14.07
C GLY A 59 -13.07 -14.24 -13.34
N THR A 60 -13.86 -13.54 -12.49
CA THR A 60 -13.33 -12.44 -11.70
C THR A 60 -12.65 -12.95 -10.43
N MET A 61 -11.61 -12.25 -10.00
CA MET A 61 -11.04 -12.40 -8.68
C MET A 61 -11.63 -11.34 -7.78
N ARG A 62 -12.26 -11.74 -6.68
CA ARG A 62 -12.96 -10.86 -5.78
C ARG A 62 -12.36 -10.88 -4.40
N MET A 63 -12.32 -9.70 -3.79
CA MET A 63 -11.97 -9.53 -2.40
C MET A 63 -13.06 -10.12 -1.51
N LEU A 64 -12.68 -10.93 -0.54
CA LEU A 64 -13.59 -11.44 0.46
C LEU A 64 -13.82 -10.37 1.54
N PRO A 65 -15.01 -10.28 2.13
CA PRO A 65 -15.41 -9.17 2.99
C PRO A 65 -14.91 -9.29 4.43
N PHE A 66 -13.78 -9.91 4.62
CA PHE A 66 -13.15 -10.06 5.94
C PHE A 66 -11.64 -10.03 5.81
N ASP A 67 -11.02 -9.40 6.80
CA ASP A 67 -9.59 -9.21 6.89
C ASP A 67 -9.06 -9.65 8.25
N PHE A 68 -7.77 -9.84 8.32
CA PHE A 68 -7.09 -10.29 9.52
C PHE A 68 -5.88 -9.43 9.83
N ILE A 69 -5.78 -8.92 11.05
CA ILE A 69 -4.56 -8.32 11.58
C ILE A 69 -3.76 -9.40 12.27
N ARG A 70 -2.64 -9.75 11.67
CA ARG A 70 -1.80 -10.86 12.13
C ARG A 70 -1.19 -10.57 13.50
N ASP A 71 -0.68 -9.39 13.74
CA ASP A 71 0.06 -9.06 14.96
C ASP A 71 -0.88 -8.96 16.17
N GLU A 72 -2.10 -8.50 15.98
CA GLU A 72 -3.12 -8.43 17.01
C GLU A 72 -4.02 -9.68 17.07
N GLN A 73 -3.91 -10.57 16.09
CA GLN A 73 -4.77 -11.77 15.96
C GLN A 73 -6.27 -11.44 15.90
N VAL A 74 -6.62 -10.29 15.29
CA VAL A 74 -7.99 -9.79 15.19
C VAL A 74 -8.52 -9.92 13.77
N TRP A 75 -9.75 -10.39 13.65
CA TRP A 75 -10.50 -10.42 12.40
C TRP A 75 -11.40 -9.20 12.28
N PHE A 76 -11.52 -8.68 11.07
CA PHE A 76 -12.40 -7.55 10.72
C PHE A 76 -13.37 -7.97 9.64
N GLY A 77 -14.59 -7.43 9.70
CA GLY A 77 -15.53 -7.42 8.59
C GLY A 77 -15.49 -6.07 7.89
N GLU A 78 -15.43 -6.07 6.57
CA GLU A 78 -15.68 -4.87 5.78
C GLU A 78 -17.20 -4.73 5.61
N THR A 79 -17.80 -3.72 6.23
CA THR A 79 -19.22 -3.42 6.10
C THR A 79 -19.41 -2.20 5.21
N SER A 80 -20.48 -2.22 4.39
CA SER A 80 -20.84 -1.05 3.59
C SER A 80 -21.40 0.04 4.51
N GLY A 81 -20.61 1.04 4.85
CA GLY A 81 -21.04 2.22 5.59
C GLY A 81 -20.23 2.56 6.84
N ASP A 82 -19.71 1.58 7.57
CA ASP A 82 -18.97 1.81 8.82
C ASP A 82 -17.47 1.54 8.70
N GLY A 83 -16.97 1.27 7.48
CA GLY A 83 -15.57 0.93 7.27
C GLY A 83 -15.17 -0.40 7.93
N TRP A 84 -13.95 -0.47 8.37
CA TRP A 84 -13.37 -1.64 9.02
C TRP A 84 -13.86 -1.79 10.45
N VAL A 85 -14.58 -2.83 10.71
CA VAL A 85 -15.17 -3.09 12.02
C VAL A 85 -14.61 -4.37 12.62
N PRO A 86 -14.01 -4.33 13.84
CA PRO A 86 -13.49 -5.53 14.48
C PRO A 86 -14.58 -6.58 14.65
N ILE A 87 -14.25 -7.82 14.33
CA ILE A 87 -15.14 -8.96 14.55
C ILE A 87 -14.95 -9.43 15.99
N THR A 88 -15.74 -8.91 16.87
CA THR A 88 -15.83 -9.40 18.25
C THR A 88 -17.00 -10.37 18.38
N PRO A 89 -17.02 -11.23 19.42
CA PRO A 89 -18.15 -12.13 19.66
C PRO A 89 -19.50 -11.43 19.75
N ASP A 90 -19.50 -10.15 20.12
CA ASP A 90 -20.70 -9.34 20.34
C ASP A 90 -21.12 -8.55 19.08
N ARG A 91 -20.26 -8.54 18.07
CA ARG A 91 -20.52 -7.85 16.82
C ARG A 91 -20.91 -8.81 15.73
N ILE A 92 -22.10 -8.60 15.23
CA ILE A 92 -22.77 -9.47 14.28
C ILE A 92 -23.03 -8.64 13.02
N ILE A 93 -22.64 -9.14 11.84
CA ILE A 93 -23.01 -8.57 10.53
C ILE A 93 -24.45 -8.97 10.23
N ASP A 94 -25.34 -7.99 9.99
CA ASP A 94 -26.78 -8.23 9.93
C ASP A 94 -27.28 -8.87 8.63
N LYS A 95 -26.59 -8.63 7.52
CA LYS A 95 -27.08 -9.00 6.19
C LYS A 95 -25.96 -9.52 5.31
N GLU A 96 -26.27 -10.50 4.48
CA GLU A 96 -25.35 -10.97 3.44
C GLU A 96 -24.98 -9.85 2.44
N SER A 97 -25.86 -8.86 2.23
CA SER A 97 -25.55 -7.68 1.44
C SER A 97 -24.38 -6.86 1.97
N GLU A 98 -24.07 -6.94 3.26
CA GLU A 98 -22.89 -6.35 3.88
C GLU A 98 -21.61 -7.14 3.55
N TRP A 99 -21.76 -8.36 3.03
CA TRP A 99 -20.68 -9.22 2.55
C TRP A 99 -20.43 -9.09 1.05
N LEU A 100 -21.10 -8.18 0.37
CA LEU A 100 -20.86 -8.02 -1.06
C LEU A 100 -19.40 -7.62 -1.27
N PRO A 101 -18.65 -8.42 -2.01
CA PRO A 101 -17.30 -8.07 -2.41
C PRO A 101 -17.43 -6.85 -3.33
N SER A 102 -17.35 -5.67 -2.76
CA SER A 102 -17.49 -4.41 -3.50
C SER A 102 -16.29 -4.15 -4.42
N ARG A 103 -15.20 -4.88 -4.20
CA ARG A 103 -13.98 -4.76 -4.97
C ARG A 103 -13.78 -6.04 -5.77
N VAL A 104 -13.98 -5.94 -7.07
CA VAL A 104 -13.88 -7.07 -8.00
C VAL A 104 -12.72 -6.84 -8.93
N LEU A 105 -11.73 -7.72 -8.90
CA LEU A 105 -10.69 -7.73 -9.90
C LEU A 105 -11.33 -8.05 -11.28
N GLY A 106 -11.20 -7.14 -12.24
CA GLY A 106 -11.74 -7.30 -13.58
C GLY A 106 -13.11 -6.70 -13.84
N THR A 107 -13.83 -6.21 -12.84
CA THR A 107 -15.13 -5.56 -13.04
C THR A 107 -15.13 -4.04 -12.83
N HIS A 108 -14.10 -3.50 -12.19
CA HIS A 108 -13.95 -2.06 -11.98
C HIS A 108 -12.74 -1.55 -12.75
N PHE A 109 -12.96 -1.03 -13.92
CA PHE A 109 -11.92 -0.39 -14.73
C PHE A 109 -11.40 0.90 -14.09
N GLU A 110 -12.22 1.60 -13.36
CA GLU A 110 -11.93 2.92 -12.83
C GLU A 110 -11.26 2.92 -11.46
N LYS A 111 -11.52 1.89 -10.65
CA LYS A 111 -10.83 1.75 -9.37
C LYS A 111 -9.88 0.59 -9.53
N SER A 112 -8.60 0.92 -9.61
CA SER A 112 -7.55 -0.06 -9.71
C SER A 112 -7.85 -1.21 -8.76
N ASN A 113 -8.18 -2.33 -9.34
CA ASN A 113 -8.20 -3.57 -8.63
C ASN A 113 -6.91 -3.66 -7.81
N CYS A 114 -7.01 -4.12 -6.60
CA CYS A 114 -5.90 -4.19 -5.65
C CYS A 114 -4.63 -4.80 -6.26
N GLN A 115 -4.78 -5.75 -7.18
CA GLN A 115 -3.69 -6.40 -7.88
C GLN A 115 -2.93 -5.49 -8.85
N GLY A 116 -3.49 -4.38 -9.29
CA GLY A 116 -2.75 -3.38 -10.08
C GLY A 116 -1.53 -2.87 -9.32
N CYS A 117 -1.66 -2.76 -7.98
CA CYS A 117 -0.57 -2.38 -7.08
C CYS A 117 0.06 -3.58 -6.37
N HIS A 118 -0.71 -4.60 -6.03
CA HIS A 118 -0.27 -5.77 -5.26
C HIS A 118 0.03 -7.00 -6.13
N GLY A 119 0.32 -6.81 -7.39
CA GLY A 119 0.71 -7.86 -8.32
C GLY A 119 1.72 -7.36 -9.34
N SER A 120 2.13 -8.24 -10.24
CA SER A 120 3.09 -7.93 -11.29
C SER A 120 2.47 -8.21 -12.65
N GLN A 121 2.52 -7.20 -13.54
CA GLN A 121 2.10 -7.29 -14.94
C GLN A 121 0.66 -7.80 -15.12
N ILE A 122 -0.26 -7.24 -14.33
CA ILE A 122 -1.67 -7.60 -14.40
C ILE A 122 -2.30 -7.04 -15.67
N GLN A 123 -2.95 -7.90 -16.43
CA GLN A 123 -3.76 -7.56 -17.60
C GLN A 123 -5.14 -8.16 -17.46
N LEU A 124 -6.16 -7.33 -17.66
CA LEU A 124 -7.55 -7.73 -17.64
C LEU A 124 -8.10 -7.77 -19.06
N GLU A 125 -8.76 -8.86 -19.39
CA GLU A 125 -9.45 -9.04 -20.66
C GLU A 125 -10.92 -9.39 -20.40
N TYR A 126 -11.81 -8.88 -21.21
CA TYR A 126 -13.22 -9.24 -21.18
C TYR A 126 -13.65 -9.81 -22.53
N ALA A 127 -14.04 -11.08 -22.54
CA ALA A 127 -14.61 -11.74 -23.72
C ALA A 127 -16.10 -11.42 -23.82
N LEU A 128 -16.46 -10.48 -24.70
CA LEU A 128 -17.83 -10.00 -24.89
C LEU A 128 -18.80 -11.12 -25.26
N ASP A 129 -18.37 -12.06 -26.10
CA ASP A 129 -19.15 -13.21 -26.57
C ASP A 129 -19.50 -14.18 -25.45
N LYS A 130 -18.58 -14.36 -24.49
CA LYS A 130 -18.72 -15.29 -23.35
C LYS A 130 -19.18 -14.60 -22.06
N LYS A 131 -19.14 -13.27 -22.02
CA LYS A 131 -19.39 -12.46 -20.83
C LYS A 131 -18.52 -12.90 -19.64
N ILE A 132 -17.25 -13.22 -19.90
CA ILE A 132 -16.29 -13.71 -18.92
C ILE A 132 -15.08 -12.79 -18.90
N PHE A 133 -14.65 -12.46 -17.69
CA PHE A 133 -13.37 -11.82 -17.45
C PHE A 133 -12.25 -12.86 -17.40
N SER A 134 -11.08 -12.48 -17.85
CA SER A 134 -9.85 -13.22 -17.62
C SER A 134 -8.74 -12.29 -17.17
N SER A 135 -7.99 -12.72 -16.17
CA SER A 135 -6.84 -11.97 -15.67
C SER A 135 -5.57 -12.72 -16.03
N LYS A 136 -4.67 -12.05 -16.73
CA LYS A 136 -3.31 -12.53 -16.95
C LYS A 136 -2.37 -11.78 -16.01
N PHE A 137 -1.45 -12.47 -15.40
CA PHE A 137 -0.49 -11.88 -14.47
C PHE A 137 0.78 -12.73 -14.40
N THR A 138 1.90 -12.10 -14.07
CA THR A 138 3.13 -12.83 -13.74
C THR A 138 3.04 -13.39 -12.32
N THR A 139 2.70 -12.56 -11.36
CA THR A 139 2.42 -12.97 -9.98
C THR A 139 1.31 -12.10 -9.36
N LEU A 140 0.63 -12.65 -8.35
CA LEU A 140 -0.31 -11.91 -7.50
C LEU A 140 0.39 -11.35 -6.25
N ALA A 141 1.66 -11.01 -6.39
CA ALA A 141 2.46 -10.38 -5.35
C ALA A 141 3.42 -9.38 -5.98
N VAL A 142 3.85 -8.40 -5.20
CA VAL A 142 4.96 -7.53 -5.58
C VAL A 142 6.24 -8.37 -5.64
N ASN A 143 6.95 -8.27 -6.75
CA ASN A 143 8.21 -8.98 -7.01
C ASN A 143 9.23 -8.06 -7.68
N CYS A 144 10.39 -8.59 -8.03
CA CYS A 144 11.47 -7.82 -8.67
C CYS A 144 11.00 -7.07 -9.91
N GLU A 145 10.18 -7.71 -10.75
CA GLU A 145 9.68 -7.12 -12.00
C GLU A 145 8.70 -5.97 -11.77
N SER A 146 8.13 -5.85 -10.58
CA SER A 146 7.24 -4.73 -10.24
C SER A 146 7.99 -3.39 -10.20
N CYS A 147 9.28 -3.41 -9.85
CA CYS A 147 10.14 -2.23 -9.75
C CYS A 147 11.19 -2.16 -10.87
N HIS A 148 11.66 -3.30 -11.36
CA HIS A 148 12.77 -3.38 -12.32
C HIS A 148 12.34 -3.69 -13.75
N GLY A 149 11.05 -3.95 -13.99
CA GLY A 149 10.56 -4.39 -15.29
C GLY A 149 10.84 -5.87 -15.57
N PRO A 150 10.53 -6.33 -16.81
CA PRO A 150 10.62 -7.75 -17.17
C PRO A 150 12.02 -8.32 -17.01
N GLY A 151 12.15 -9.44 -16.25
CA GLY A 151 13.41 -10.05 -15.86
C GLY A 151 14.00 -11.07 -16.85
N LYS A 152 13.40 -11.28 -18.02
CA LYS A 152 13.87 -12.29 -18.97
C LYS A 152 15.31 -12.08 -19.42
N GLU A 153 15.66 -10.85 -19.80
CA GLU A 153 17.01 -10.50 -20.21
C GLU A 153 18.00 -10.65 -19.06
N HIS A 154 17.60 -10.21 -17.85
CA HIS A 154 18.39 -10.40 -16.64
C HIS A 154 18.77 -11.87 -16.43
N LEU A 155 17.79 -12.79 -16.50
CA LEU A 155 18.03 -14.22 -16.33
C LEU A 155 19.00 -14.78 -17.37
N GLN A 156 18.93 -14.29 -18.61
CA GLN A 156 19.88 -14.69 -19.66
C GLN A 156 21.30 -14.22 -19.32
N ILE A 157 21.47 -12.95 -18.95
CA ILE A 157 22.78 -12.38 -18.65
C ILE A 157 23.42 -13.06 -17.45
N VAL A 158 22.69 -13.24 -16.34
CA VAL A 158 23.27 -13.82 -15.11
C VAL A 158 23.53 -15.33 -15.22
N SER A 159 23.03 -15.96 -16.26
CA SER A 159 23.36 -17.37 -16.58
C SER A 159 24.74 -17.52 -17.23
N GLU A 160 25.34 -16.43 -17.71
CA GLU A 160 26.64 -16.46 -18.32
C GLU A 160 27.76 -16.43 -17.25
N PRO A 161 28.88 -17.15 -17.44
CA PRO A 161 29.94 -17.23 -16.43
C PRO A 161 30.58 -15.86 -16.09
N ASP A 162 30.57 -14.93 -17.04
CA ASP A 162 31.21 -13.61 -16.94
C ASP A 162 30.23 -12.47 -16.61
N TRP A 163 29.01 -12.80 -16.15
CA TRP A 163 27.94 -11.82 -15.91
C TRP A 163 28.35 -10.66 -15.00
N LYS A 164 29.25 -10.90 -14.02
CA LYS A 164 29.71 -9.88 -13.08
C LYS A 164 30.49 -8.73 -13.74
N GLY A 165 31.00 -8.93 -14.96
CA GLY A 165 31.69 -7.93 -15.74
C GLY A 165 30.80 -7.18 -16.74
N LYS A 166 29.54 -7.51 -16.84
CA LYS A 166 28.62 -6.87 -17.79
C LYS A 166 28.25 -5.46 -17.33
N ALA A 167 28.18 -4.53 -18.27
CA ALA A 167 27.79 -3.14 -17.99
C ALA A 167 26.30 -2.99 -17.68
N SER A 168 25.46 -3.89 -18.18
CA SER A 168 24.04 -3.97 -17.89
C SER A 168 23.69 -5.37 -17.41
N LEU A 169 22.83 -5.47 -16.43
CA LEU A 169 22.31 -6.74 -15.94
C LEU A 169 20.90 -7.06 -16.49
N GLY A 170 20.42 -6.31 -17.47
CA GLY A 170 19.12 -6.54 -18.11
C GLY A 170 17.90 -6.17 -17.25
N PHE A 171 18.11 -5.39 -16.21
CA PHE A 171 17.07 -4.76 -15.41
C PHE A 171 17.21 -3.24 -15.44
N ASN A 172 16.10 -2.52 -15.30
CA ASN A 172 16.16 -1.10 -14.98
C ASN A 172 16.72 -0.92 -13.57
N SER A 173 17.83 -0.21 -13.47
CA SER A 173 18.42 0.11 -12.19
C SER A 173 17.85 1.41 -11.66
N MET A 174 17.28 1.39 -10.43
CA MET A 174 16.77 2.61 -9.79
C MET A 174 17.85 3.68 -9.61
N VAL A 175 19.12 3.29 -9.59
CA VAL A 175 20.27 4.21 -9.46
C VAL A 175 20.55 4.99 -10.76
N THR A 176 20.13 4.45 -11.90
CA THR A 176 20.34 5.08 -13.22
C THR A 176 19.13 5.88 -13.70
N LEU A 177 18.01 5.77 -13.02
CA LEU A 177 16.82 6.56 -13.29
C LEU A 177 17.00 7.99 -12.77
N ASP A 178 16.43 8.95 -13.46
CA ASP A 178 16.33 10.29 -12.90
C ASP A 178 15.36 10.32 -11.70
N LYS A 179 15.25 11.48 -11.06
CA LYS A 179 14.41 11.64 -9.87
C LYS A 179 12.94 11.29 -10.13
N ASP A 180 12.42 11.77 -11.25
CA ASP A 180 10.99 11.62 -11.57
C ASP A 180 10.68 10.20 -12.06
N GLU A 181 11.54 9.60 -12.87
CA GLU A 181 11.44 8.20 -13.28
C GLU A 181 11.51 7.24 -12.08
N SER A 182 12.41 7.54 -11.12
CA SER A 182 12.53 6.77 -9.88
C SER A 182 11.26 6.84 -9.04
N LEU A 183 10.70 8.05 -8.86
CA LEU A 183 9.45 8.27 -8.14
C LEU A 183 8.26 7.63 -8.86
N ALA A 184 8.18 7.75 -10.19
CA ALA A 184 7.13 7.14 -11.01
C ALA A 184 7.00 5.63 -10.79
N THR A 185 8.14 4.95 -10.62
CA THR A 185 8.17 3.52 -10.32
C THR A 185 7.44 3.20 -9.00
N CYS A 186 7.57 4.05 -7.99
CA CYS A 186 6.88 3.90 -6.71
C CYS A 186 5.41 4.38 -6.80
N PHE A 187 5.18 5.51 -7.45
CA PHE A 187 3.85 6.09 -7.60
C PHE A 187 2.92 5.29 -8.49
N ARG A 188 3.44 4.38 -9.29
CA ARG A 188 2.62 3.34 -9.93
C ARG A 188 1.66 2.67 -8.94
N CYS A 189 2.08 2.50 -7.68
CA CYS A 189 1.30 1.89 -6.62
C CYS A 189 0.91 2.90 -5.52
N HIS A 190 1.79 3.83 -5.21
CA HIS A 190 1.69 4.75 -4.08
C HIS A 190 1.17 6.15 -4.45
N ALA A 191 0.20 6.21 -5.37
CA ALA A 191 -0.45 7.46 -5.78
C ALA A 191 -1.96 7.27 -6.00
N LEU A 192 -2.73 8.32 -5.74
CA LEU A 192 -4.10 8.42 -6.25
C LEU A 192 -4.03 8.72 -7.74
N LYS A 193 -4.63 7.85 -8.55
CA LYS A 193 -4.56 7.96 -10.00
C LYS A 193 -5.68 7.20 -10.69
N ASN A 194 -5.95 7.59 -11.93
CA ASN A 194 -6.78 6.84 -12.85
C ASN A 194 -5.89 6.28 -13.97
N SER A 195 -6.14 5.05 -14.39
CA SER A 195 -5.44 4.45 -15.51
C SER A 195 -5.94 5.06 -16.83
N LEU A 196 -5.01 5.50 -17.68
CA LEU A 196 -5.26 5.97 -19.04
C LEU A 196 -4.94 4.86 -20.05
N GLU A 197 -3.75 4.29 -19.91
CA GLU A 197 -3.25 3.21 -20.76
C GLU A 197 -2.71 2.05 -19.92
N PRO A 198 -2.88 0.80 -20.36
CA PRO A 198 -2.27 -0.35 -19.69
C PRO A 198 -0.78 -0.48 -20.04
N GLY A 199 -0.03 -1.24 -19.24
CA GLY A 199 1.32 -1.68 -19.59
C GLY A 199 2.45 -0.74 -19.16
N PHE A 200 2.23 0.09 -18.14
CA PHE A 200 3.31 0.86 -17.54
C PHE A 200 4.47 -0.04 -17.10
N LEU A 201 5.67 0.36 -17.44
CA LEU A 201 6.92 -0.28 -17.01
C LEU A 201 7.82 0.77 -16.34
N PRO A 202 8.63 0.37 -15.36
CA PRO A 202 9.62 1.24 -14.73
C PRO A 202 10.55 1.93 -15.75
N GLY A 203 10.84 3.20 -15.56
CA GLY A 203 11.59 4.03 -16.50
C GLY A 203 10.76 4.56 -17.67
N LYS A 204 9.45 4.45 -17.60
CA LYS A 204 8.51 5.10 -18.52
C LYS A 204 7.89 6.33 -17.88
N ASP A 205 7.50 7.28 -18.71
CA ASP A 205 6.74 8.44 -18.26
C ASP A 205 5.40 7.98 -17.68
N MET A 206 5.19 8.27 -16.39
CA MET A 206 3.98 7.87 -15.70
C MET A 206 2.73 8.56 -16.26
N GLU A 207 2.85 9.79 -16.76
CA GLU A 207 1.73 10.60 -17.21
C GLU A 207 1.13 10.07 -18.54
N GLU A 208 1.88 9.30 -19.29
CA GLU A 208 1.34 8.59 -20.47
C GLU A 208 0.36 7.48 -20.08
N TYR A 209 0.52 6.91 -18.89
CA TYR A 209 -0.23 5.74 -18.41
C TYR A 209 -1.27 6.07 -17.35
N TYR A 210 -1.07 7.14 -16.60
CA TYR A 210 -1.92 7.50 -15.47
C TYR A 210 -2.19 9.00 -15.39
N SER A 211 -3.42 9.34 -15.07
CA SER A 211 -3.78 10.69 -14.61
C SER A 211 -3.69 10.70 -13.08
N THR A 212 -2.71 11.39 -12.52
CA THR A 212 -2.50 11.49 -11.09
C THR A 212 -3.38 12.56 -10.47
N GLN A 213 -3.84 12.31 -9.25
CA GLN A 213 -4.60 13.26 -8.45
C GLN A 213 -3.73 13.71 -7.27
N LEU A 214 -3.29 14.96 -7.29
CA LEU A 214 -2.35 15.49 -6.29
C LEU A 214 -3.06 16.13 -5.10
N THR A 215 -4.15 16.84 -5.34
CA THR A 215 -4.88 17.56 -4.31
C THR A 215 -6.29 17.94 -4.77
N MET A 216 -7.18 18.07 -3.80
CA MET A 216 -8.50 18.69 -3.96
C MET A 216 -8.81 19.45 -2.68
N PHE A 217 -9.26 20.70 -2.80
CA PHE A 217 -9.69 21.51 -1.67
C PHE A 217 -11.17 21.35 -1.42
N GLY A 218 -11.55 21.33 -0.17
CA GLY A 218 -12.91 21.18 0.28
C GLY A 218 -13.14 19.88 1.03
N SER A 219 -14.15 19.88 1.90
CA SER A 219 -14.55 18.68 2.64
C SER A 219 -15.83 18.11 2.05
N SER A 220 -15.80 16.83 1.69
CA SER A 220 -16.98 16.00 1.56
C SER A 220 -16.66 14.65 2.19
N ASP A 221 -17.66 13.96 2.68
CA ASP A 221 -17.50 12.64 3.29
C ASP A 221 -16.90 11.59 2.32
N GLU A 222 -16.97 11.87 1.03
CA GLU A 222 -16.39 11.04 -0.04
C GLU A 222 -15.03 11.56 -0.53
N ASN A 223 -14.51 12.64 0.04
CA ASN A 223 -13.27 13.24 -0.39
C ASN A 223 -12.08 12.50 0.24
N PRO A 224 -11.14 11.94 -0.55
CA PRO A 224 -9.96 11.27 -0.02
C PRO A 224 -8.89 12.24 0.52
N TYR A 225 -9.21 13.52 0.69
CA TYR A 225 -8.27 14.55 1.09
C TYR A 225 -8.64 15.20 2.43
N HIS A 226 -7.63 15.57 3.19
CA HIS A 226 -7.77 16.49 4.30
C HIS A 226 -8.17 17.89 3.81
N PRO A 227 -8.73 18.76 4.68
CA PRO A 227 -9.14 20.11 4.28
C PRO A 227 -8.03 20.96 3.67
N ASP A 228 -6.77 20.66 3.94
CA ASP A 228 -5.59 21.32 3.36
C ASP A 228 -5.08 20.68 2.08
N GLY A 229 -5.75 19.67 1.56
CA GLY A 229 -5.43 19.00 0.31
C GLY A 229 -4.48 17.82 0.44
N ARG A 230 -3.98 17.47 1.63
CA ARG A 230 -3.21 16.23 1.83
C ARG A 230 -4.12 15.03 1.67
N ILE A 231 -3.59 13.97 1.07
CA ILE A 231 -4.35 12.71 0.88
C ILE A 231 -4.49 12.00 2.22
N GLN A 232 -5.71 11.58 2.57
CA GLN A 232 -6.03 10.90 3.84
C GLN A 232 -5.74 9.40 3.79
N GLU A 233 -5.94 8.78 2.63
CA GLU A 233 -6.01 7.32 2.47
C GLU A 233 -4.87 6.78 1.58
N PHE A 234 -5.19 5.79 0.76
CA PHE A 234 -4.23 5.18 -0.15
C PHE A 234 -3.60 6.18 -1.10
N GLY A 235 -2.33 5.95 -1.41
CA GLY A 235 -1.60 6.76 -2.36
C GLY A 235 -1.09 8.10 -1.81
N TYR A 236 -1.21 8.32 -0.49
CA TYR A 236 -0.76 9.54 0.18
C TYR A 236 0.74 9.84 -0.03
N GLN A 237 1.53 8.84 -0.37
CA GLN A 237 2.97 9.01 -0.60
C GLN A 237 3.27 9.96 -1.76
N ILE A 238 2.35 10.13 -2.72
CA ILE A 238 2.51 11.14 -3.79
C ILE A 238 2.52 12.57 -3.25
N ASN A 239 2.06 12.81 -2.03
CA ASN A 239 2.17 14.09 -1.36
C ASN A 239 3.63 14.57 -1.26
N HIS A 240 4.61 13.66 -1.39
CA HIS A 240 6.02 13.98 -1.46
C HIS A 240 6.35 14.98 -2.58
N LEU A 241 5.61 14.98 -3.68
CA LEU A 241 5.77 15.96 -4.77
C LEU A 241 5.52 17.41 -4.32
N GLY A 242 4.81 17.60 -3.20
CA GLY A 242 4.62 18.90 -2.57
C GLY A 242 5.69 19.26 -1.52
N SER A 243 6.62 18.36 -1.23
CA SER A 243 7.66 18.60 -0.22
C SER A 243 8.82 19.42 -0.77
N ASP A 244 9.44 20.25 0.09
CA ASP A 244 10.68 20.95 -0.25
C ASP A 244 11.84 19.98 -0.54
N CYS A 245 11.82 18.79 0.04
CA CYS A 245 12.81 17.75 -0.23
C CYS A 245 12.76 17.26 -1.68
N TYR A 246 11.58 17.27 -2.30
CA TYR A 246 11.42 17.01 -3.73
C TYR A 246 11.65 18.28 -4.56
N ILE A 247 10.97 19.40 -4.24
CA ILE A 247 10.97 20.61 -5.07
C ILE A 247 12.37 21.22 -5.16
N ASN A 248 13.06 21.33 -4.03
CA ASN A 248 14.37 21.99 -3.91
C ASN A 248 15.54 21.00 -3.74
N GLY A 249 15.25 19.70 -3.60
CA GLY A 249 16.21 18.64 -3.37
C GLY A 249 16.17 17.55 -4.41
N SER A 250 16.86 16.47 -4.09
CA SER A 250 16.99 15.26 -4.94
C SER A 250 16.39 14.01 -4.26
N MET A 251 15.58 14.20 -3.20
CA MET A 251 15.04 13.07 -2.44
C MET A 251 14.08 12.25 -3.28
N THR A 252 14.26 10.95 -3.27
CA THR A 252 13.35 9.95 -3.83
C THR A 252 12.91 8.98 -2.75
N CYS A 253 11.97 8.08 -3.07
CA CYS A 253 11.53 7.08 -2.12
C CYS A 253 12.68 6.21 -1.58
N VAL A 254 13.63 5.84 -2.44
CA VAL A 254 14.78 5.00 -2.06
C VAL A 254 15.85 5.74 -1.25
N SER A 255 15.64 7.01 -0.96
CA SER A 255 16.56 7.78 -0.09
C SER A 255 16.37 7.47 1.41
N CYS A 256 15.26 6.84 1.79
CA CYS A 256 14.96 6.49 3.18
C CYS A 256 14.79 4.98 3.41
N PRO A 257 13.84 4.27 2.76
CA PRO A 257 13.74 2.83 2.88
C PRO A 257 14.68 2.12 1.92
N GLU A 258 15.27 1.03 2.38
CA GLU A 258 15.93 0.03 1.53
C GLU A 258 14.84 -0.95 1.06
N PRO A 259 14.45 -0.93 -0.24
CA PRO A 259 13.24 -1.63 -0.69
C PRO A 259 13.39 -3.16 -0.68
N HIS A 260 14.61 -3.71 -0.76
CA HIS A 260 14.83 -5.15 -0.76
C HIS A 260 14.77 -5.75 0.66
N GLY A 261 15.36 -5.06 1.65
CA GLY A 261 15.39 -5.50 3.03
C GLY A 261 14.26 -4.95 3.89
N GLN A 262 13.50 -3.99 3.38
CA GLN A 262 12.48 -3.24 4.14
C GLN A 262 13.06 -2.61 5.42
N THR A 263 14.30 -2.22 5.37
CA THR A 263 15.01 -1.50 6.42
C THR A 263 15.06 -0.01 6.11
N TYR A 264 15.51 0.78 7.06
CA TYR A 264 15.73 2.22 6.88
C TYR A 264 17.21 2.48 6.70
N VAL A 265 17.53 3.41 5.82
CA VAL A 265 18.89 3.83 5.52
C VAL A 265 18.98 5.36 5.48
N ASP A 266 20.18 5.88 5.70
CA ASP A 266 20.47 7.27 5.40
C ASP A 266 20.74 7.47 3.90
N VAL A 267 20.96 8.71 3.48
CA VAL A 267 21.25 9.04 2.06
C VAL A 267 22.55 8.43 1.53
N ASN A 268 23.41 7.89 2.39
CA ASN A 268 24.63 7.19 2.03
C ASN A 268 24.46 5.66 2.01
N GLY A 269 23.25 5.18 2.29
CA GLY A 269 22.93 3.74 2.37
C GLY A 269 23.36 3.07 3.67
N LEU A 270 23.69 3.83 4.73
CA LEU A 270 23.98 3.28 6.03
C LEU A 270 22.70 2.90 6.74
N ALA A 271 22.66 1.68 7.28
CA ALA A 271 21.49 1.18 8.00
C ALA A 271 21.20 2.02 9.25
N LEU A 272 19.94 2.37 9.43
CA LEU A 272 19.40 3.08 10.57
C LEU A 272 18.76 2.10 11.55
N THR A 273 18.59 2.52 12.80
CA THR A 273 18.08 1.63 13.87
C THR A 273 16.60 1.32 13.73
N ASP A 274 15.82 2.31 13.29
CA ASP A 274 14.37 2.22 13.16
C ASP A 274 13.82 3.36 12.27
N PRO A 275 12.52 3.38 11.96
CA PRO A 275 11.90 4.43 11.13
C PRO A 275 11.88 5.82 11.78
N PHE A 276 12.21 5.93 13.06
CA PHE A 276 12.26 7.20 13.80
C PHE A 276 13.70 7.70 14.01
N ASP A 277 14.67 7.05 13.37
CA ASP A 277 16.06 7.47 13.44
C ASP A 277 16.26 8.75 12.63
N ASP A 278 16.75 9.78 13.31
CA ASP A 278 16.98 11.10 12.72
C ASP A 278 18.05 11.10 11.60
N GLY A 279 18.83 10.05 11.46
CA GLY A 279 19.78 9.84 10.37
C GLY A 279 19.17 9.99 8.99
N GLN A 280 17.87 9.68 8.84
CA GLN A 280 17.13 9.91 7.60
C GLN A 280 17.15 11.39 7.16
N CYS A 281 17.16 12.30 8.12
CA CYS A 281 17.05 13.74 7.89
C CYS A 281 18.38 14.45 8.01
N THR A 282 19.18 14.07 8.99
CA THR A 282 20.38 14.81 9.42
C THR A 282 21.54 14.70 8.44
N SER A 283 21.53 13.70 7.57
CA SER A 283 22.50 13.59 6.46
C SER A 283 22.42 14.80 5.50
N CYS A 284 21.22 15.37 5.32
CA CYS A 284 21.03 16.60 4.53
C CYS A 284 20.90 17.83 5.42
N HIS A 285 20.24 17.70 6.59
CA HIS A 285 19.94 18.78 7.50
C HIS A 285 20.88 18.84 8.70
N GLY A 286 22.17 18.57 8.51
CA GLY A 286 23.19 18.52 9.57
C GLY A 286 23.29 19.79 10.43
N SER A 287 22.96 20.96 9.90
CA SER A 287 22.91 22.20 10.69
C SER A 287 21.87 22.17 11.81
N LYS A 288 20.82 21.37 11.68
CA LYS A 288 19.76 21.23 12.70
C LYS A 288 20.18 20.33 13.86
N THR A 289 21.21 19.52 13.68
CA THR A 289 21.75 18.67 14.75
C THR A 289 22.68 19.41 15.71
N MET A 290 23.17 20.60 15.34
CA MET A 290 24.07 21.38 16.17
C MET A 290 23.43 21.87 17.47
N ASP A 291 22.12 22.09 17.45
CA ASP A 291 21.34 22.37 18.65
C ASP A 291 19.90 21.84 18.49
N ILE A 292 19.73 20.55 18.67
CA ILE A 292 18.44 19.87 18.56
C ILE A 292 17.41 20.47 19.54
N SER A 293 17.84 20.78 20.77
CA SER A 293 16.93 21.28 21.78
C SER A 293 16.41 22.69 21.47
N GLN A 294 17.21 23.54 20.87
CA GLN A 294 16.78 24.86 20.38
C GLN A 294 15.82 24.75 19.18
N HIS A 295 16.07 23.77 18.29
CA HIS A 295 15.22 23.57 17.13
C HIS A 295 13.88 22.96 17.53
N THR A 296 13.88 21.93 18.36
CA THR A 296 12.69 21.15 18.70
C THR A 296 11.95 21.67 19.93
N PHE A 297 12.61 22.45 20.79
CA PHE A 297 12.15 22.87 22.12
C PHE A 297 11.90 21.69 23.08
N HIS A 298 12.49 20.53 22.79
CA HIS A 298 12.37 19.31 23.59
C HIS A 298 13.71 18.77 24.06
N VAL A 299 13.67 17.94 25.11
CA VAL A 299 14.87 17.27 25.63
C VAL A 299 15.39 16.28 24.59
N ILE A 300 16.69 16.34 24.33
CA ILE A 300 17.36 15.42 23.38
C ILE A 300 17.11 13.98 23.79
N GLY A 301 16.74 13.15 22.79
CA GLY A 301 16.42 11.73 22.97
C GLY A 301 14.99 11.46 23.45
N SER A 302 14.16 12.51 23.69
CA SER A 302 12.73 12.34 23.88
C SER A 302 12.00 12.19 22.54
N GLU A 303 10.77 11.70 22.54
CA GLU A 303 9.92 11.59 21.35
C GLU A 303 9.73 12.94 20.64
N GLY A 304 9.62 14.02 21.40
CA GLY A 304 9.50 15.37 20.84
C GLY A 304 10.78 15.91 20.18
N SER A 305 11.94 15.24 20.38
CA SER A 305 13.19 15.63 19.71
C SER A 305 13.42 14.91 18.39
N LYS A 306 12.58 13.93 18.03
CA LYS A 306 12.69 13.19 16.79
C LYS A 306 12.11 13.98 15.61
N CYS A 307 12.87 14.08 14.53
CA CYS A 307 12.51 14.87 13.34
C CYS A 307 11.17 14.41 12.75
N VAL A 308 10.99 13.11 12.59
CA VAL A 308 9.81 12.51 11.96
C VAL A 308 8.53 12.79 12.74
N ASN A 309 8.58 12.87 14.08
CA ASN A 309 7.40 13.08 14.90
C ASN A 309 6.77 14.46 14.69
N CYS A 310 7.55 15.43 14.22
CA CYS A 310 7.07 16.77 13.92
C CYS A 310 6.88 17.01 12.42
N HIS A 311 7.81 16.52 11.58
CA HIS A 311 7.81 16.78 10.15
C HIS A 311 7.11 15.70 9.32
N MET A 312 6.80 14.55 9.89
CA MET A 312 6.06 13.48 9.26
C MET A 312 4.98 12.92 10.22
N PRO A 313 4.05 13.77 10.69
CA PRO A 313 3.05 13.33 11.65
C PRO A 313 2.18 12.22 11.06
N TYR A 314 1.66 11.36 11.94
CA TYR A 314 0.79 10.25 11.55
C TYR A 314 -0.62 10.77 11.31
N LEU A 315 -0.97 11.00 10.06
CA LEU A 315 -2.25 11.60 9.65
C LEU A 315 -3.02 10.76 8.64
N GLN A 316 -2.35 9.82 7.97
CA GLN A 316 -2.94 9.05 6.89
C GLN A 316 -3.39 7.67 7.35
N GLN A 317 -4.35 7.12 6.61
CA GLN A 317 -5.07 5.90 6.92
C GLN A 317 -5.74 5.97 8.29
N GLN A 318 -6.97 6.44 8.28
CA GLN A 318 -7.83 6.54 9.45
C GLN A 318 -7.91 5.21 10.21
N ALA A 319 -8.29 5.31 11.47
CA ALA A 319 -8.36 4.18 12.37
C ALA A 319 -9.14 2.99 11.80
N ILE A 320 -8.55 1.82 11.81
CA ILE A 320 -9.26 0.56 11.63
C ILE A 320 -9.80 0.15 13.00
N GLY A 321 -11.02 0.59 13.29
CA GLY A 321 -11.62 0.39 14.61
C GLY A 321 -10.82 1.08 15.73
N GLU A 322 -10.74 0.43 16.88
CA GLU A 322 -9.96 0.92 18.03
C GLU A 322 -8.48 0.51 17.98
N HIS A 323 -8.11 -0.38 17.06
CA HIS A 323 -6.83 -1.07 17.05
C HIS A 323 -5.76 -0.43 16.16
N LEU A 324 -6.14 0.18 15.03
CA LEU A 324 -5.21 0.85 14.14
C LEU A 324 -5.60 2.30 13.97
N ARG A 325 -4.91 3.19 14.66
CA ARG A 325 -5.06 4.64 14.52
C ARG A 325 -3.95 5.18 13.64
N PHE A 326 -4.31 5.99 12.64
CA PHE A 326 -3.38 6.74 11.80
C PHE A 326 -2.04 6.01 11.60
N ALA A 327 -2.10 4.92 10.89
CA ALA A 327 -0.98 4.00 10.80
C ALA A 327 0.13 4.50 9.86
N ARG A 328 0.01 5.69 9.28
CA ARG A 328 0.92 6.19 8.23
C ARG A 328 1.29 7.64 8.44
N SER A 329 2.55 7.91 8.19
CA SER A 329 3.15 9.23 8.31
C SER A 329 2.96 10.09 7.06
N ASP A 330 2.79 11.38 7.25
CA ASP A 330 2.69 12.35 6.17
C ASP A 330 4.02 12.48 5.39
N HIS A 331 3.92 12.44 4.07
CA HIS A 331 5.08 12.55 3.16
C HIS A 331 5.22 13.94 2.54
N THR A 332 4.43 14.93 2.97
CA THR A 332 4.67 16.33 2.57
C THR A 332 5.88 16.93 3.24
N ILE A 333 6.33 16.34 4.35
CA ILE A 333 7.46 16.80 5.18
C ILE A 333 7.36 18.30 5.44
N PRO A 334 6.23 18.79 5.98
CA PRO A 334 5.93 20.21 6.06
C PRO A 334 6.64 20.89 7.24
N ILE A 335 6.59 22.21 7.26
CA ILE A 335 6.79 22.93 8.51
C ILE A 335 5.66 22.53 9.47
N PRO A 336 5.98 22.04 10.69
CA PRO A 336 4.98 21.53 11.60
C PRO A 336 3.87 22.51 11.95
N ARG A 337 2.64 22.04 11.95
CA ARG A 337 1.43 22.80 12.30
C ARG A 337 0.63 22.06 13.38
N PRO A 338 1.17 21.87 14.59
CA PRO A 338 0.62 20.93 15.57
C PRO A 338 -0.87 21.14 15.87
N ALA A 339 -1.32 22.38 16.01
CA ALA A 339 -2.72 22.69 16.29
C ALA A 339 -3.65 22.28 15.15
N PHE A 340 -3.23 22.48 13.90
CA PHE A 340 -4.00 22.07 12.74
C PHE A 340 -3.97 20.55 12.56
N ASP A 341 -2.78 19.96 12.62
CA ASP A 341 -2.62 18.51 12.45
C ASP A 341 -3.41 17.74 13.51
N THR A 342 -3.43 18.19 14.77
CA THR A 342 -4.29 17.63 15.81
C THR A 342 -5.79 17.80 15.54
N SER A 343 -6.18 18.79 14.75
CA SER A 343 -7.61 19.02 14.43
C SER A 343 -8.15 18.12 13.34
N ILE A 344 -7.28 17.53 12.54
CA ILE A 344 -7.64 16.68 11.39
C ILE A 344 -7.29 15.20 11.61
N GLY A 345 -6.55 14.86 12.68
CA GLY A 345 -6.07 13.50 12.95
C GLY A 345 -6.04 13.07 14.42
#